data_e107eb11de6fb7416e41d2f8fd33459a
#
_entry.id   e107eb11de6fb7416e41d2f8fd33459a
#
_cell.length_a   1.000
_cell.length_b   1.000
_cell.length_c   1.000
_cell.angle_alpha   90.00
_cell.angle_beta   90.00
_cell.angle_gamma   90.00
#
_symmetry.space_group_name_H-M   'P 1'
#
loop_
_entity.id
_entity.type
_entity.pdbx_description
1 polymer ?
#
loop_
_entity_poly.entity_id
_entity_poly.type
_entity_poly.pdbx_seq_one_letter_code
_entity_poly.pdbx_strand_id
1 'polypeptide(L)'
;MLKKTIHEQQLIELLNVHYGINIHAVQLILGGADMSAFGYKADSESNSYFVKVKFGDHNEINLSIISLLHDAGIEEIIFPIQTSEAKLFQYEDHFKIIAYPFIHAPNGFTQNLTEKQWTQLGKVLKKIHETSVPASIQQQLRQETYSTKWREIVRSFYSQIKLNHADDIITADFKSFFKQNIDAIYRLVDSTEELSKKMKPDVDTYVLCHSDIHAGNVLVDKESIYIIDWDEPILAPKERDLMFIGGGVGNVWNKPHEISYFYEGYGSTNINQTILSYYRHERIVEDMALYGQDLLSRDQNDQSRLESLKY
;
A
#
# COMPACT_ATOMS: atom_id res chain seq x y z
N MET A 1 18.09 -8.61 -14.19
CA MET A 1 17.14 -9.77 -14.24
C MET A 1 16.05 -9.45 -15.24
N LEU A 2 15.74 -10.36 -16.19
CA LEU A 2 14.56 -10.22 -17.06
C LEU A 2 13.33 -10.11 -16.14
N LYS A 3 12.49 -9.07 -16.31
CA LYS A 3 11.18 -8.98 -15.62
C LYS A 3 10.48 -10.32 -15.83
N LYS A 4 10.23 -11.07 -14.75
CA LYS A 4 9.39 -12.25 -14.81
C LYS A 4 7.97 -11.76 -15.09
N THR A 5 7.55 -11.75 -16.33
CA THR A 5 6.17 -11.44 -16.75
C THR A 5 5.52 -12.73 -17.21
N ILE A 6 4.26 -12.89 -16.93
CA ILE A 6 3.44 -13.95 -17.50
C ILE A 6 3.00 -13.53 -18.91
N HIS A 7 2.98 -14.47 -19.86
CA HIS A 7 2.39 -14.21 -21.17
C HIS A 7 0.87 -14.07 -21.07
N GLU A 8 0.31 -13.09 -21.77
CA GLU A 8 -1.13 -12.79 -21.73
C GLU A 8 -1.98 -14.03 -22.04
N GLN A 9 -1.63 -14.79 -23.06
CA GLN A 9 -2.34 -16.02 -23.42
C GLN A 9 -2.31 -17.07 -22.30
N GLN A 10 -1.17 -17.24 -21.63
CA GLN A 10 -1.04 -18.13 -20.48
C GLN A 10 -1.93 -17.68 -19.32
N LEU A 11 -1.97 -16.37 -19.03
CA LEU A 11 -2.83 -15.83 -17.96
C LEU A 11 -4.31 -16.06 -18.28
N ILE A 12 -4.75 -15.87 -19.53
CA ILE A 12 -6.11 -16.15 -19.99
C ILE A 12 -6.45 -17.63 -19.75
N GLU A 13 -5.60 -18.55 -20.16
CA GLU A 13 -5.81 -19.99 -20.00
C GLU A 13 -5.95 -20.37 -18.52
N LEU A 14 -5.06 -19.87 -17.65
CA LEU A 14 -5.09 -20.13 -16.20
C LEU A 14 -6.37 -19.59 -15.54
N LEU A 15 -6.78 -18.37 -15.91
CA LEU A 15 -8.03 -17.80 -15.40
C LEU A 15 -9.25 -18.62 -15.81
N ASN A 16 -9.31 -19.06 -17.06
CA ASN A 16 -10.44 -19.85 -17.57
C ASN A 16 -10.48 -21.25 -16.91
N VAL A 17 -9.32 -21.89 -16.74
CA VAL A 17 -9.24 -23.22 -16.13
C VAL A 17 -9.55 -23.20 -14.64
N HIS A 18 -8.91 -22.28 -13.90
CA HIS A 18 -8.97 -22.32 -12.43
C HIS A 18 -10.14 -21.54 -11.84
N TYR A 19 -10.58 -20.46 -12.50
CA TYR A 19 -11.70 -19.64 -12.01
C TYR A 19 -13.02 -19.90 -12.71
N GLY A 20 -13.01 -20.63 -13.84
CA GLY A 20 -14.22 -20.88 -14.64
C GLY A 20 -14.82 -19.61 -15.25
N ILE A 21 -14.02 -18.55 -15.38
CA ILE A 21 -14.43 -17.28 -16.01
C ILE A 21 -13.94 -17.26 -17.46
N ASN A 22 -14.84 -16.97 -18.40
CA ASN A 22 -14.51 -16.99 -19.82
C ASN A 22 -13.81 -15.71 -20.26
N ILE A 23 -12.52 -15.57 -19.89
CA ILE A 23 -11.68 -14.41 -20.24
C ILE A 23 -11.22 -14.54 -21.69
N HIS A 24 -11.33 -13.43 -22.44
CA HIS A 24 -10.90 -13.35 -23.83
C HIS A 24 -9.77 -12.31 -24.06
N ALA A 25 -9.59 -11.38 -23.11
CA ALA A 25 -8.51 -10.38 -23.18
C ALA A 25 -7.96 -10.07 -21.80
N VAL A 26 -6.67 -9.82 -21.72
CA VAL A 26 -5.99 -9.26 -20.54
C VAL A 26 -5.12 -8.08 -20.97
N GLN A 27 -5.03 -7.09 -20.11
CA GLN A 27 -4.22 -5.89 -20.31
C GLN A 27 -3.42 -5.60 -19.06
N LEU A 28 -2.10 -5.44 -19.17
CA LEU A 28 -1.25 -5.03 -18.06
C LEU A 28 -1.63 -3.60 -17.62
N ILE A 29 -1.89 -3.44 -16.32
CA ILE A 29 -2.08 -2.13 -15.70
C ILE A 29 -0.70 -1.60 -15.33
N LEU A 30 -0.31 -0.49 -15.96
CA LEU A 30 0.97 0.17 -15.65
C LEU A 30 0.81 0.99 -14.36
N GLY A 31 1.76 0.84 -13.44
CA GLY A 31 1.78 1.52 -12.15
C GLY A 31 1.72 0.52 -10.99
N GLY A 32 2.13 0.99 -9.80
CA GLY A 32 2.28 0.19 -8.59
C GLY A 32 3.74 0.12 -8.16
N ALA A 33 3.97 0.28 -6.85
CA ALA A 33 5.33 0.30 -6.28
C ALA A 33 5.90 -1.12 -6.07
N ASP A 34 5.07 -2.16 -6.07
CA ASP A 34 5.52 -3.55 -5.84
C ASP A 34 6.12 -4.15 -7.13
N MET A 35 7.43 -4.30 -7.13
CA MET A 35 8.19 -4.89 -8.25
C MET A 35 7.98 -6.39 -8.40
N SER A 36 7.45 -7.08 -7.40
CA SER A 36 7.15 -8.51 -7.41
C SER A 36 5.72 -8.81 -7.83
N ALA A 37 4.86 -7.79 -7.96
CA ALA A 37 3.46 -7.93 -8.33
C ALA A 37 3.13 -7.20 -9.63
N PHE A 38 2.23 -7.80 -10.42
CA PHE A 38 1.69 -7.23 -11.64
C PHE A 38 0.18 -7.23 -11.59
N GLY A 39 -0.43 -6.08 -11.88
CA GLY A 39 -1.87 -5.94 -12.03
C GLY A 39 -2.28 -6.08 -13.49
N TYR A 40 -3.32 -6.84 -13.76
CA TYR A 40 -3.93 -6.95 -15.08
C TYR A 40 -5.41 -6.64 -14.99
N LYS A 41 -5.94 -5.98 -16.02
CA LYS A 41 -7.37 -5.98 -16.29
C LYS A 41 -7.67 -7.19 -17.19
N ALA A 42 -8.60 -8.04 -16.77
CA ALA A 42 -9.04 -9.19 -17.54
C ALA A 42 -10.53 -9.01 -17.90
N ASP A 43 -10.87 -9.16 -19.17
CA ASP A 43 -12.22 -8.93 -19.68
C ASP A 43 -12.84 -10.24 -20.15
N SER A 44 -14.08 -10.52 -19.68
CA SER A 44 -15.00 -11.51 -20.22
C SER A 44 -16.10 -10.80 -21.03
N GLU A 45 -17.03 -11.55 -21.63
CA GLU A 45 -18.13 -10.95 -22.40
C GLU A 45 -18.99 -9.96 -21.58
N SER A 46 -19.15 -10.18 -20.28
CA SER A 46 -20.08 -9.42 -19.44
C SER A 46 -19.42 -8.69 -18.28
N ASN A 47 -18.22 -9.07 -17.88
CA ASN A 47 -17.56 -8.55 -16.68
C ASN A 47 -16.09 -8.28 -16.92
N SER A 48 -15.55 -7.35 -16.13
CA SER A 48 -14.10 -7.13 -16.01
C SER A 48 -13.61 -7.54 -14.63
N TYR A 49 -12.35 -7.95 -14.57
CA TYR A 49 -11.69 -8.41 -13.36
C TYR A 49 -10.35 -7.72 -13.19
N PHE A 50 -9.98 -7.43 -11.95
CA PHE A 50 -8.61 -7.08 -11.60
C PHE A 50 -7.88 -8.35 -11.19
N VAL A 51 -6.79 -8.66 -11.87
CA VAL A 51 -5.99 -9.86 -11.60
C VAL A 51 -4.61 -9.44 -11.10
N LYS A 52 -4.28 -9.85 -9.88
CA LYS A 52 -2.96 -9.64 -9.27
C LYS A 52 -2.13 -10.91 -9.43
N VAL A 53 -0.96 -10.77 -10.05
CA VAL A 53 0.03 -11.86 -10.22
C VAL A 53 1.24 -11.51 -9.37
N LYS A 54 1.54 -12.31 -8.35
CA LYS A 54 2.68 -12.11 -7.43
C LYS A 54 3.71 -13.21 -7.58
N PHE A 55 4.97 -12.84 -7.79
CA PHE A 55 6.09 -13.77 -7.95
C PHE A 55 6.83 -13.98 -6.63
N GLY A 56 7.08 -15.25 -6.28
CA GLY A 56 7.91 -15.63 -5.13
C GLY A 56 7.27 -15.38 -3.75
N ASP A 57 6.04 -14.91 -3.69
CA ASP A 57 5.31 -14.69 -2.44
C ASP A 57 4.38 -15.87 -2.13
N HIS A 58 4.64 -16.53 -1.02
CA HIS A 58 3.82 -17.62 -0.50
C HIS A 58 3.02 -17.22 0.76
N ASN A 59 3.08 -15.95 1.16
CA ASN A 59 2.33 -15.48 2.32
C ASN A 59 0.85 -15.24 1.93
N GLU A 60 -0.05 -15.78 2.72
CA GLU A 60 -1.51 -15.71 2.51
C GLU A 60 -2.21 -14.88 3.59
N ILE A 61 -1.43 -14.28 4.50
CA ILE A 61 -2.00 -13.57 5.64
C ILE A 61 -2.91 -12.42 5.24
N ASN A 62 -2.58 -11.73 4.15
CA ASN A 62 -3.40 -10.66 3.59
C ASN A 62 -4.79 -11.17 3.14
N LEU A 63 -4.88 -12.36 2.52
CA LEU A 63 -6.14 -12.98 2.14
C LEU A 63 -6.94 -13.45 3.36
N SER A 64 -6.26 -13.93 4.39
CA SER A 64 -6.90 -14.26 5.67
C SER A 64 -7.50 -13.01 6.34
N ILE A 65 -6.84 -11.86 6.23
CA ILE A 65 -7.38 -10.59 6.73
C ILE A 65 -8.56 -10.12 5.88
N ILE A 66 -8.47 -10.18 4.55
CA ILE A 66 -9.59 -9.84 3.66
C ILE A 66 -10.81 -10.71 4.00
N SER A 67 -10.62 -12.02 4.22
CA SER A 67 -11.70 -12.93 4.63
C SER A 67 -12.29 -12.53 5.99
N LEU A 68 -11.45 -12.25 6.98
CA LEU A 68 -11.89 -11.81 8.30
C LEU A 68 -12.75 -10.54 8.24
N LEU A 69 -12.33 -9.55 7.45
CA LEU A 69 -13.03 -8.28 7.30
C LEU A 69 -14.32 -8.44 6.50
N HIS A 70 -14.33 -9.28 5.48
CA HIS A 70 -15.53 -9.65 4.73
C HIS A 70 -16.56 -10.34 5.64
N ASP A 71 -16.14 -11.31 6.47
CA ASP A 71 -16.99 -12.01 7.42
C ASP A 71 -17.52 -11.08 8.53
N ALA A 72 -16.77 -9.99 8.82
CA ALA A 72 -17.24 -8.92 9.71
C ALA A 72 -18.24 -7.96 9.03
N GLY A 73 -18.61 -8.19 7.77
CA GLY A 73 -19.58 -7.39 7.03
C GLY A 73 -19.06 -6.02 6.61
N ILE A 74 -17.78 -5.92 6.25
CA ILE A 74 -17.18 -4.69 5.71
C ILE A 74 -17.19 -4.80 4.18
N GLU A 75 -18.24 -4.25 3.57
CA GLU A 75 -18.51 -4.36 2.13
C GLU A 75 -17.57 -3.48 1.27
N GLU A 76 -16.92 -2.49 1.89
CA GLU A 76 -15.97 -1.59 1.23
C GLU A 76 -14.60 -2.23 0.95
N ILE A 77 -14.43 -3.49 1.32
CA ILE A 77 -13.25 -4.29 0.99
C ILE A 77 -13.61 -5.27 -0.12
N ILE A 78 -12.90 -5.19 -1.23
CA ILE A 78 -13.18 -6.04 -2.38
C ILE A 78 -12.73 -7.47 -2.08
N PHE A 79 -13.70 -8.39 -2.03
CA PHE A 79 -13.41 -9.80 -1.79
C PHE A 79 -12.94 -10.49 -3.08
N PRO A 80 -11.88 -11.34 -3.03
CA PRO A 80 -11.42 -12.08 -4.19
C PRO A 80 -12.48 -13.05 -4.73
N ILE A 81 -12.46 -13.26 -6.03
CA ILE A 81 -13.24 -14.30 -6.68
C ILE A 81 -12.63 -15.65 -6.33
N GLN A 82 -13.46 -16.59 -5.92
CA GLN A 82 -13.01 -17.93 -5.62
C GLN A 82 -12.71 -18.72 -6.89
N THR A 83 -11.69 -19.55 -6.83
CA THR A 83 -11.42 -20.56 -7.86
C THR A 83 -12.55 -21.61 -7.87
N SER A 84 -12.58 -22.48 -8.90
CA SER A 84 -13.49 -23.64 -9.00
C SER A 84 -13.33 -24.61 -7.81
N GLU A 85 -12.20 -24.56 -7.09
CA GLU A 85 -11.94 -25.34 -5.88
C GLU A 85 -12.27 -24.56 -4.59
N ALA A 86 -12.98 -23.44 -4.67
CA ALA A 86 -13.34 -22.55 -3.56
C ALA A 86 -12.12 -21.94 -2.81
N LYS A 87 -11.00 -21.77 -3.49
CA LYS A 87 -9.81 -21.06 -2.97
C LYS A 87 -9.83 -19.60 -3.41
N LEU A 88 -9.20 -18.71 -2.62
CA LEU A 88 -9.11 -17.27 -2.94
C LEU A 88 -7.98 -16.93 -3.93
N PHE A 89 -7.14 -17.89 -4.25
CA PHE A 89 -6.01 -17.71 -5.15
C PHE A 89 -5.64 -19.05 -5.81
N GLN A 90 -4.85 -18.97 -6.86
CA GLN A 90 -4.22 -20.11 -7.51
C GLN A 90 -2.70 -19.94 -7.48
N TYR A 91 -1.98 -20.99 -7.05
CA TYR A 91 -0.54 -21.09 -7.29
C TYR A 91 -0.27 -21.77 -8.63
N GLU A 92 0.71 -21.23 -9.33
CA GLU A 92 1.21 -21.80 -10.59
C GLU A 92 2.72 -21.64 -10.61
N ASP A 93 3.45 -22.77 -10.60
CA ASP A 93 4.91 -22.83 -10.56
C ASP A 93 5.53 -21.94 -9.47
N HIS A 94 5.81 -20.68 -9.81
CA HIS A 94 6.52 -19.73 -8.93
C HIS A 94 5.78 -18.39 -8.76
N PHE A 95 4.51 -18.33 -9.11
CA PHE A 95 3.67 -17.16 -8.91
C PHE A 95 2.28 -17.53 -8.39
N LYS A 96 1.65 -16.55 -7.77
CA LYS A 96 0.30 -16.62 -7.23
C LYS A 96 -0.62 -15.70 -8.04
N ILE A 97 -1.81 -16.19 -8.43
CA ILE A 97 -2.85 -15.44 -9.11
C ILE A 97 -4.00 -15.20 -8.13
N ILE A 98 -4.43 -13.96 -8.03
CA ILE A 98 -5.62 -13.57 -7.27
C ILE A 98 -6.50 -12.74 -8.21
N ALA A 99 -7.77 -13.11 -8.33
CA ALA A 99 -8.73 -12.38 -9.15
C ALA A 99 -9.75 -11.63 -8.26
N TYR A 100 -10.06 -10.40 -8.61
CA TYR A 100 -11.05 -9.55 -7.95
C TYR A 100 -12.06 -9.01 -8.96
N PRO A 101 -13.28 -8.65 -8.56
CA PRO A 101 -14.13 -7.80 -9.39
C PRO A 101 -13.39 -6.50 -9.76
N PHE A 102 -13.49 -6.08 -11.01
CA PHE A 102 -12.90 -4.81 -11.44
C PHE A 102 -13.84 -3.65 -11.10
N ILE A 103 -13.40 -2.75 -10.24
CA ILE A 103 -14.17 -1.56 -9.90
C ILE A 103 -13.81 -0.43 -10.88
N HIS A 104 -14.79 -0.01 -11.67
CA HIS A 104 -14.64 1.09 -12.62
C HIS A 104 -14.79 2.45 -11.92
N ALA A 105 -13.85 2.79 -11.03
CA ALA A 105 -13.86 4.03 -10.28
C ALA A 105 -12.44 4.64 -10.22
N PRO A 106 -12.33 5.98 -10.26
CA PRO A 106 -11.07 6.67 -9.99
C PRO A 106 -10.68 6.50 -8.52
N ASN A 107 -9.42 6.76 -8.19
CA ASN A 107 -8.97 6.80 -6.81
C ASN A 107 -9.02 8.22 -6.23
N GLY A 108 -8.78 8.32 -4.92
CA GLY A 108 -8.82 9.59 -4.18
C GLY A 108 -7.75 10.61 -4.55
N PHE A 109 -6.71 10.26 -5.33
CA PHE A 109 -5.80 11.24 -5.90
C PHE A 109 -6.42 12.02 -7.06
N THR A 110 -7.31 11.36 -7.81
CA THR A 110 -7.92 11.94 -9.01
C THR A 110 -9.38 12.38 -8.81
N GLN A 111 -10.03 11.87 -7.77
CA GLN A 111 -11.41 12.16 -7.43
C GLN A 111 -11.54 12.53 -5.94
N ASN A 112 -12.03 13.73 -5.66
CA ASN A 112 -12.33 14.12 -4.27
C ASN A 112 -13.52 13.31 -3.72
N LEU A 113 -13.41 12.93 -2.45
CA LEU A 113 -14.51 12.32 -1.71
C LEU A 113 -15.57 13.38 -1.37
N THR A 114 -16.83 13.01 -1.45
CA THR A 114 -17.95 13.79 -0.90
C THR A 114 -17.97 13.70 0.62
N GLU A 115 -18.71 14.58 1.29
CA GLU A 115 -18.95 14.53 2.73
C GLU A 115 -19.42 13.15 3.21
N LYS A 116 -20.40 12.56 2.49
CA LYS A 116 -20.93 11.22 2.78
C LYS A 116 -19.84 10.14 2.67
N GLN A 117 -18.99 10.22 1.65
CA GLN A 117 -17.91 9.25 1.43
C GLN A 117 -16.79 9.41 2.47
N TRP A 118 -16.47 10.64 2.89
CA TRP A 118 -15.56 10.88 4.02
C TRP A 118 -16.09 10.27 5.32
N THR A 119 -17.37 10.48 5.61
CA THR A 119 -18.04 9.88 6.77
C THR A 119 -18.04 8.34 6.66
N GLN A 120 -18.27 7.79 5.45
CA GLN A 120 -18.19 6.35 5.22
C GLN A 120 -16.78 5.82 5.46
N LEU A 121 -15.74 6.49 4.93
CA LEU A 121 -14.34 6.10 5.16
C LEU A 121 -14.00 6.05 6.64
N GLY A 122 -14.46 7.05 7.42
CA GLY A 122 -14.29 7.05 8.86
C GLY A 122 -14.96 5.85 9.55
N LYS A 123 -16.22 5.55 9.19
CA LYS A 123 -16.96 4.40 9.75
C LYS A 123 -16.29 3.07 9.41
N VAL A 124 -15.85 2.91 8.18
CA VAL A 124 -15.19 1.68 7.72
C VAL A 124 -13.88 1.48 8.46
N LEU A 125 -13.04 2.51 8.52
CA LEU A 125 -11.76 2.41 9.21
C LEU A 125 -11.95 2.13 10.71
N LYS A 126 -12.98 2.69 11.34
CA LYS A 126 -13.35 2.37 12.71
C LYS A 126 -13.69 0.89 12.88
N LYS A 127 -14.51 0.32 11.98
CA LYS A 127 -14.86 -1.11 12.00
C LYS A 127 -13.63 -2.00 11.83
N ILE A 128 -12.72 -1.64 10.93
CA ILE A 128 -11.46 -2.36 10.72
C ILE A 128 -10.65 -2.39 12.03
N HIS A 129 -10.44 -1.23 12.67
CA HIS A 129 -9.71 -1.11 13.93
C HIS A 129 -10.39 -1.82 15.11
N GLU A 130 -11.70 -2.00 15.07
CA GLU A 130 -12.47 -2.70 16.11
C GLU A 130 -12.63 -4.20 15.82
N THR A 131 -12.21 -4.67 14.63
CA THR A 131 -12.30 -6.07 14.27
C THR A 131 -11.34 -6.90 15.13
N SER A 132 -11.89 -7.87 15.85
CA SER A 132 -11.10 -8.79 16.66
C SER A 132 -10.35 -9.77 15.76
N VAL A 133 -9.03 -9.73 15.80
CA VAL A 133 -8.18 -10.64 15.02
C VAL A 133 -7.94 -11.92 15.82
N PRO A 134 -8.29 -13.12 15.30
CA PRO A 134 -8.02 -14.39 15.98
C PRO A 134 -6.54 -14.61 16.28
N ALA A 135 -6.19 -15.24 17.39
CA ALA A 135 -4.81 -15.48 17.80
C ALA A 135 -3.97 -16.21 16.74
N SER A 136 -4.57 -17.13 15.99
CA SER A 136 -3.90 -17.84 14.89
C SER A 136 -3.48 -16.92 13.74
N ILE A 137 -4.22 -15.84 13.49
CA ILE A 137 -3.90 -14.81 12.50
C ILE A 137 -2.91 -13.80 13.10
N GLN A 138 -3.11 -13.38 14.36
CA GLN A 138 -2.21 -12.45 15.04
C GLN A 138 -0.75 -12.90 15.04
N GLN A 139 -0.51 -14.20 15.24
CA GLN A 139 0.83 -14.80 15.27
C GLN A 139 1.56 -14.71 13.91
N GLN A 140 0.85 -14.55 12.82
CA GLN A 140 1.38 -14.46 11.47
C GLN A 140 1.46 -13.02 10.96
N LEU A 141 0.68 -12.10 11.56
CA LEU A 141 0.72 -10.69 11.21
C LEU A 141 2.01 -10.03 11.71
N ARG A 142 2.53 -9.12 10.90
CA ARG A 142 3.55 -8.19 11.36
C ARG A 142 2.99 -7.37 12.51
N GLN A 143 3.87 -7.04 13.45
CA GLN A 143 3.56 -6.12 14.54
C GLN A 143 4.50 -4.93 14.49
N GLU A 144 4.00 -3.76 14.87
CA GLU A 144 4.81 -2.56 14.92
C GLU A 144 5.93 -2.69 15.94
N THR A 145 7.15 -2.39 15.51
CA THR A 145 8.36 -2.44 16.34
C THR A 145 9.12 -1.11 16.37
N TYR A 146 8.65 -0.12 15.62
CA TYR A 146 9.31 1.17 15.42
C TYR A 146 10.76 1.00 14.90
N SER A 147 10.91 0.08 13.94
CA SER A 147 12.19 -0.31 13.33
C SER A 147 13.00 0.89 12.83
N THR A 148 14.32 0.82 12.92
CA THR A 148 15.24 1.83 12.38
C THR A 148 15.51 1.69 10.89
N LYS A 149 14.96 0.66 10.23
CA LYS A 149 15.28 0.22 8.87
C LYS A 149 15.34 1.36 7.86
N TRP A 150 14.29 2.15 7.76
CA TRP A 150 14.19 3.20 6.75
C TRP A 150 15.16 4.36 7.03
N ARG A 151 15.30 4.74 8.28
CA ARG A 151 16.25 5.77 8.73
C ARG A 151 17.70 5.37 8.42
N GLU A 152 18.07 4.12 8.64
CA GLU A 152 19.40 3.58 8.31
C GLU A 152 19.64 3.56 6.80
N ILE A 153 18.65 3.19 5.99
CA ILE A 153 18.74 3.22 4.53
C ILE A 153 19.03 4.65 4.06
N VAL A 154 18.22 5.65 4.49
CA VAL A 154 18.42 7.05 4.09
C VAL A 154 19.79 7.57 4.53
N ARG A 155 20.24 7.26 5.74
CA ARG A 155 21.61 7.62 6.20
C ARG A 155 22.70 6.99 5.35
N SER A 156 22.49 5.78 4.84
CA SER A 156 23.46 5.08 3.99
C SER A 156 23.65 5.74 2.61
N PHE A 157 22.68 6.51 2.12
CA PHE A 157 22.76 7.12 0.79
C PHE A 157 23.95 8.04 0.61
N TYR A 158 24.37 8.76 1.65
CA TYR A 158 25.55 9.62 1.55
C TYR A 158 26.82 8.84 1.18
N SER A 159 27.03 7.68 1.79
CA SER A 159 28.16 6.79 1.46
C SER A 159 28.00 6.15 0.10
N GLN A 160 26.79 5.71 -0.25
CA GLN A 160 26.50 5.11 -1.56
C GLN A 160 26.70 6.11 -2.70
N ILE A 161 26.28 7.36 -2.53
CA ILE A 161 26.47 8.44 -3.51
C ILE A 161 27.95 8.74 -3.74
N LYS A 162 28.79 8.69 -2.70
CA LYS A 162 30.24 8.89 -2.82
C LYS A 162 30.92 7.75 -3.58
N LEU A 163 30.47 6.52 -3.37
CA LEU A 163 31.07 5.32 -3.96
C LEU A 163 30.50 5.00 -5.35
N ASN A 164 29.30 5.50 -5.65
CA ASN A 164 28.65 5.24 -6.91
C ASN A 164 29.20 6.16 -8.01
N HIS A 165 29.89 5.57 -8.99
CA HIS A 165 30.40 6.23 -10.20
C HIS A 165 29.45 6.07 -11.40
N ALA A 166 28.14 5.86 -11.15
CA ALA A 166 27.17 5.79 -12.24
C ALA A 166 27.08 7.14 -12.96
N ASP A 167 27.18 7.07 -14.27
CA ASP A 167 27.25 8.25 -15.16
C ASP A 167 25.89 8.54 -15.82
N ASP A 168 24.80 7.84 -15.40
CA ASP A 168 23.47 8.13 -15.94
C ASP A 168 22.85 9.38 -15.29
N ILE A 169 22.03 10.07 -16.08
CA ILE A 169 21.40 11.37 -15.72
C ILE A 169 20.54 11.21 -14.48
N ILE A 170 19.76 10.13 -14.34
CA ILE A 170 18.82 9.91 -13.23
C ILE A 170 19.58 9.84 -11.90
N THR A 171 20.63 9.02 -11.86
CA THR A 171 21.51 8.92 -10.67
C THR A 171 22.19 10.26 -10.38
N ALA A 172 22.62 11.01 -11.40
CA ALA A 172 23.24 12.32 -11.23
C ALA A 172 22.27 13.36 -10.63
N ASP A 173 21.04 13.39 -11.10
CA ASP A 173 19.98 14.26 -10.60
C ASP A 173 19.65 13.93 -9.13
N PHE A 174 19.49 12.67 -8.80
CA PHE A 174 19.27 12.23 -7.41
C PHE A 174 20.44 12.63 -6.51
N LYS A 175 21.68 12.44 -6.94
CA LYS A 175 22.89 12.86 -6.18
C LYS A 175 22.91 14.37 -5.95
N SER A 176 22.54 15.14 -6.95
CA SER A 176 22.47 16.61 -6.86
C SER A 176 21.40 17.03 -5.85
N PHE A 177 20.19 16.49 -5.99
CA PHE A 177 19.07 16.73 -5.08
C PHE A 177 19.43 16.38 -3.64
N PHE A 178 19.96 15.17 -3.41
CA PHE A 178 20.31 14.71 -2.08
C PHE A 178 21.37 15.60 -1.41
N LYS A 179 22.42 16.00 -2.17
CA LYS A 179 23.47 16.89 -1.64
C LYS A 179 22.93 18.29 -1.31
N GLN A 180 22.04 18.82 -2.11
CA GLN A 180 21.44 20.15 -1.88
C GLN A 180 20.52 20.16 -0.66
N ASN A 181 19.88 19.03 -0.34
CA ASN A 181 18.88 18.93 0.70
C ASN A 181 19.36 18.12 1.93
N ILE A 182 20.64 17.77 2.01
CA ILE A 182 21.19 16.83 3.02
C ILE A 182 20.87 17.23 4.45
N ASP A 183 20.95 18.53 4.78
CA ASP A 183 20.66 19.03 6.13
C ASP A 183 19.17 18.91 6.48
N ALA A 184 18.28 19.11 5.52
CA ALA A 184 16.85 18.95 5.72
C ALA A 184 16.48 17.46 5.87
N ILE A 185 17.07 16.61 5.04
CA ILE A 185 16.89 15.16 5.10
C ILE A 185 17.36 14.61 6.45
N TYR A 186 18.54 14.98 6.91
CA TYR A 186 19.06 14.49 8.19
C TYR A 186 18.30 15.04 9.38
N ARG A 187 17.86 16.30 9.36
CA ARG A 187 16.96 16.83 10.41
C ARG A 187 15.65 16.03 10.50
N LEU A 188 15.07 15.64 9.36
CA LEU A 188 13.87 14.80 9.36
C LEU A 188 14.15 13.42 9.93
N VAL A 189 15.23 12.76 9.48
CA VAL A 189 15.66 11.44 9.98
C VAL A 189 15.93 11.48 11.49
N ASP A 190 16.64 12.50 11.97
CA ASP A 190 16.95 12.65 13.39
C ASP A 190 15.70 12.97 14.23
N SER A 191 14.78 13.81 13.71
CA SER A 191 13.49 14.06 14.37
C SER A 191 12.65 12.78 14.49
N THR A 192 12.64 11.95 13.42
CA THR A 192 11.94 10.66 13.42
C THR A 192 12.57 9.71 14.45
N GLU A 193 13.90 9.68 14.52
CA GLU A 193 14.64 8.90 15.52
C GLU A 193 14.30 9.33 16.95
N GLU A 194 14.24 10.64 17.22
CA GLU A 194 13.87 11.16 18.55
C GLU A 194 12.41 10.85 18.90
N LEU A 195 11.51 10.84 17.93
CA LEU A 195 10.13 10.40 18.13
C LEU A 195 10.10 8.89 18.44
N SER A 196 10.82 8.08 17.67
CA SER A 196 10.81 6.61 17.85
C SER A 196 11.33 6.19 19.24
N LYS A 197 12.32 6.89 19.79
CA LYS A 197 12.83 6.64 21.17
C LYS A 197 11.78 6.85 22.26
N LYS A 198 10.74 7.65 21.98
CA LYS A 198 9.64 7.87 22.92
C LYS A 198 8.57 6.79 22.81
N MET A 199 8.60 5.98 21.76
CA MET A 199 7.65 4.91 21.54
C MET A 199 8.02 3.69 22.37
N LYS A 200 6.98 3.07 22.95
CA LYS A 200 7.12 1.76 23.57
C LYS A 200 6.08 0.87 22.91
N PRO A 201 6.49 -0.28 22.34
CA PRO A 201 5.52 -1.25 21.86
C PRO A 201 4.57 -1.64 23.00
N ASP A 202 3.29 -1.49 22.78
CA ASP A 202 2.22 -1.89 23.68
C ASP A 202 1.22 -2.70 22.86
N VAL A 203 1.55 -3.97 22.67
CA VAL A 203 0.81 -4.88 21.80
C VAL A 203 -0.64 -5.07 22.21
N ASP A 204 -0.98 -4.85 23.48
CA ASP A 204 -2.35 -4.96 23.98
C ASP A 204 -3.26 -3.83 23.49
N THR A 205 -2.65 -2.73 23.01
CA THR A 205 -3.36 -1.57 22.45
C THR A 205 -3.37 -1.56 20.93
N TYR A 206 -2.69 -2.52 20.28
CA TYR A 206 -2.62 -2.56 18.83
C TYR A 206 -3.94 -3.00 18.21
N VAL A 207 -4.25 -2.39 17.09
CA VAL A 207 -5.40 -2.72 16.26
C VAL A 207 -4.94 -3.23 14.90
N LEU A 208 -5.84 -3.89 14.18
CA LEU A 208 -5.59 -4.20 12.77
C LEU A 208 -5.55 -2.92 11.96
N CYS A 209 -4.43 -2.65 11.30
CA CYS A 209 -4.23 -1.53 10.41
C CYS A 209 -4.02 -2.00 8.97
N HIS A 210 -4.54 -1.22 8.03
CA HIS A 210 -4.21 -1.34 6.61
C HIS A 210 -2.74 -1.02 6.34
N SER A 211 -2.22 -0.05 7.07
CA SER A 211 -0.87 0.51 7.06
C SER A 211 -0.52 1.43 5.89
N ASP A 212 -1.28 1.43 4.80
CA ASP A 212 -1.05 2.25 3.61
C ASP A 212 -2.36 2.81 3.01
N ILE A 213 -3.27 3.31 3.85
CA ILE A 213 -4.60 3.82 3.44
C ILE A 213 -4.52 5.26 2.89
N HIS A 214 -3.62 5.52 1.97
CA HIS A 214 -3.55 6.81 1.27
C HIS A 214 -4.62 6.91 0.16
N ALA A 215 -4.78 8.11 -0.41
CA ALA A 215 -5.82 8.40 -1.40
C ALA A 215 -5.75 7.48 -2.64
N GLY A 216 -4.58 6.98 -3.02
CA GLY A 216 -4.41 6.03 -4.12
C GLY A 216 -5.05 4.67 -3.87
N ASN A 217 -5.16 4.27 -2.61
CA ASN A 217 -5.72 2.99 -2.19
C ASN A 217 -7.20 3.07 -1.78
N VAL A 218 -7.86 4.18 -2.08
CA VAL A 218 -9.30 4.35 -1.91
C VAL A 218 -9.93 4.67 -3.27
N LEU A 219 -10.68 3.72 -3.83
CA LEU A 219 -11.47 3.95 -5.03
C LEU A 219 -12.76 4.69 -4.66
N VAL A 220 -13.13 5.68 -5.49
CA VAL A 220 -14.25 6.59 -5.24
C VAL A 220 -15.30 6.36 -6.31
N ASP A 221 -16.28 5.52 -6.00
CA ASP A 221 -17.45 5.31 -6.86
C ASP A 221 -18.54 6.36 -6.55
N LYS A 222 -19.62 6.41 -7.34
CA LYS A 222 -20.68 7.44 -7.25
C LYS A 222 -21.24 7.61 -5.84
N GLU A 223 -21.53 6.52 -5.15
CA GLU A 223 -22.19 6.51 -3.83
C GLU A 223 -21.37 5.81 -2.74
N SER A 224 -20.28 5.16 -3.11
CA SER A 224 -19.49 4.31 -2.23
C SER A 224 -18.00 4.54 -2.39
N ILE A 225 -17.23 3.97 -1.48
CA ILE A 225 -15.78 3.86 -1.58
C ILE A 225 -15.37 2.41 -1.47
N TYR A 226 -14.18 2.09 -1.98
CA TYR A 226 -13.58 0.78 -1.77
C TYR A 226 -12.12 0.95 -1.34
N ILE A 227 -11.71 0.22 -0.31
CA ILE A 227 -10.33 0.20 0.18
C ILE A 227 -9.63 -1.00 -0.44
N ILE A 228 -8.58 -0.73 -1.20
CA ILE A 228 -7.81 -1.72 -1.96
C ILE A 228 -6.38 -1.83 -1.44
N ASP A 229 -5.64 -2.82 -1.95
CA ASP A 229 -4.23 -3.05 -1.67
C ASP A 229 -3.90 -3.44 -0.22
N TRP A 230 -4.49 -4.54 0.21
CA TRP A 230 -4.29 -5.17 1.51
C TRP A 230 -3.03 -6.06 1.55
N ASP A 231 -1.93 -5.64 0.94
CA ASP A 231 -0.73 -6.48 0.85
C ASP A 231 0.04 -6.57 2.15
N GLU A 232 0.00 -5.51 2.96
CA GLU A 232 0.85 -5.39 4.13
C GLU A 232 0.08 -5.01 5.42
N PRO A 233 -1.02 -5.72 5.75
CA PRO A 233 -1.72 -5.44 7.00
C PRO A 233 -0.80 -5.66 8.20
N ILE A 234 -1.01 -4.88 9.26
CA ILE A 234 -0.15 -4.89 10.45
C ILE A 234 -0.98 -4.72 11.73
N LEU A 235 -0.51 -5.27 12.83
CA LEU A 235 -0.98 -4.88 14.16
C LEU A 235 -0.14 -3.71 14.66
N ALA A 236 -0.78 -2.56 14.85
CA ALA A 236 -0.13 -1.30 15.22
C ALA A 236 -1.08 -0.39 15.99
N PRO A 237 -0.60 0.70 16.60
CA PRO A 237 -1.48 1.79 17.03
C PRO A 237 -2.32 2.32 15.87
N LYS A 238 -3.58 2.64 16.10
CA LYS A 238 -4.51 3.18 15.09
C LYS A 238 -3.99 4.40 14.35
N GLU A 239 -3.07 5.15 14.97
CA GLU A 239 -2.38 6.28 14.36
C GLU A 239 -1.58 5.92 13.11
N ARG A 240 -1.25 4.62 12.90
CA ARG A 240 -0.61 4.13 11.68
C ARG A 240 -1.48 4.39 10.44
N ASP A 241 -2.79 4.20 10.56
CA ASP A 241 -3.73 4.51 9.49
C ASP A 241 -4.21 5.97 9.54
N LEU A 242 -4.48 6.48 10.76
CA LEU A 242 -4.97 7.85 10.95
C LEU A 242 -3.97 8.92 10.48
N MET A 243 -2.69 8.58 10.31
CA MET A 243 -1.69 9.53 9.83
C MET A 243 -2.01 10.11 8.43
N PHE A 244 -2.72 9.35 7.61
CA PHE A 244 -3.11 9.76 6.26
C PHE A 244 -4.21 10.83 6.27
N ILE A 245 -5.02 10.87 7.33
CA ILE A 245 -6.10 11.85 7.46
C ILE A 245 -5.52 13.19 7.94
N GLY A 246 -5.56 14.18 7.07
CA GLY A 246 -4.89 15.46 7.32
C GLY A 246 -3.36 15.38 7.18
N GLY A 247 -2.81 14.27 6.71
CA GLY A 247 -1.37 14.07 6.50
C GLY A 247 -0.83 14.66 5.21
N GLY A 248 -1.69 14.81 4.22
CA GLY A 248 -1.32 15.47 2.96
C GLY A 248 -0.45 14.65 2.02
N VAL A 249 -0.43 13.33 2.14
CA VAL A 249 0.29 12.45 1.19
C VAL A 249 -0.24 12.70 -0.22
N GLY A 250 0.66 12.97 -1.18
CA GLY A 250 0.29 13.38 -2.53
C GLY A 250 -0.43 14.73 -2.62
N ASN A 251 -0.29 15.57 -1.58
CA ASN A 251 -0.92 16.90 -1.48
C ASN A 251 -2.45 16.89 -1.52
N VAL A 252 -3.07 15.79 -1.10
CA VAL A 252 -4.52 15.63 -0.95
C VAL A 252 -4.87 15.26 0.49
N TRP A 253 -6.17 15.25 0.85
CA TRP A 253 -6.66 14.85 2.16
C TRP A 253 -6.12 15.70 3.32
N ASN A 254 -5.93 16.99 3.08
CA ASN A 254 -5.31 17.92 4.02
C ASN A 254 -6.22 19.09 4.42
N LYS A 255 -7.47 19.11 3.95
CA LYS A 255 -8.40 20.21 4.22
C LYS A 255 -9.16 20.00 5.53
N PRO A 256 -9.39 21.05 6.34
CA PRO A 256 -10.05 20.93 7.64
C PRO A 256 -11.43 20.26 7.58
N HIS A 257 -12.23 20.53 6.55
CA HIS A 257 -13.57 19.94 6.42
C HIS A 257 -13.50 18.43 6.10
N GLU A 258 -12.52 17.98 5.33
CA GLU A 258 -12.29 16.56 5.05
C GLU A 258 -12.00 15.78 6.35
N ILE A 259 -11.14 16.35 7.20
CA ILE A 259 -10.81 15.81 8.52
C ILE A 259 -12.06 15.76 9.39
N SER A 260 -12.88 16.84 9.40
CA SER A 260 -14.12 16.89 10.18
C SER A 260 -15.08 15.79 9.77
N TYR A 261 -15.39 15.67 8.48
CA TYR A 261 -16.29 14.64 7.95
C TYR A 261 -15.79 13.21 8.21
N PHE A 262 -14.49 12.98 8.10
CA PHE A 262 -13.91 11.69 8.45
C PHE A 262 -14.16 11.35 9.92
N TYR A 263 -13.89 12.27 10.86
CA TYR A 263 -14.09 12.02 12.30
C TYR A 263 -15.55 11.99 12.73
N GLU A 264 -16.47 12.57 11.96
CA GLU A 264 -17.91 12.33 12.15
C GLU A 264 -18.25 10.84 11.96
N GLY A 265 -17.63 10.19 10.98
CA GLY A 265 -17.78 8.76 10.74
C GLY A 265 -16.99 7.89 11.70
N TYR A 266 -15.72 8.19 11.90
CA TYR A 266 -14.82 7.43 12.78
C TYR A 266 -15.24 7.52 14.25
N GLY A 267 -15.85 8.62 14.64
CA GLY A 267 -16.28 8.90 16.01
C GLY A 267 -15.17 9.49 16.88
N SER A 268 -15.56 9.82 18.10
CA SER A 268 -14.61 10.39 19.08
C SER A 268 -13.54 9.37 19.44
N THR A 269 -12.29 9.78 19.37
CA THR A 269 -11.14 8.95 19.73
C THR A 269 -10.01 9.81 20.28
N ASN A 270 -9.29 9.27 21.26
CA ASN A 270 -8.06 9.91 21.73
C ASN A 270 -6.92 9.57 20.76
N ILE A 271 -6.34 10.59 20.13
CA ILE A 271 -5.21 10.45 19.22
C ILE A 271 -3.93 10.81 19.95
N ASN A 272 -2.98 9.88 20.00
CA ASN A 272 -1.66 10.16 20.52
C ASN A 272 -0.85 10.98 19.49
N GLN A 273 -0.73 12.28 19.75
CA GLN A 273 -0.06 13.21 18.82
C GLN A 273 1.43 12.86 18.57
N THR A 274 2.09 12.24 19.54
CA THR A 274 3.49 11.82 19.39
C THR A 274 3.58 10.63 18.42
N ILE A 275 2.70 9.65 18.56
CA ILE A 275 2.64 8.48 17.66
C ILE A 275 2.21 8.92 16.26
N LEU A 276 1.20 9.79 16.15
CA LEU A 276 0.76 10.33 14.87
C LEU A 276 1.89 11.09 14.15
N SER A 277 2.62 11.93 14.89
CA SER A 277 3.78 12.65 14.34
C SER A 277 4.89 11.71 13.90
N TYR A 278 5.17 10.67 14.70
CA TYR A 278 6.14 9.64 14.31
C TYR A 278 5.77 9.02 12.95
N TYR A 279 4.56 8.52 12.79
CA TYR A 279 4.17 7.87 11.54
C TYR A 279 4.20 8.80 10.33
N ARG A 280 3.82 10.07 10.49
CA ARG A 280 3.93 11.07 9.41
C ARG A 280 5.37 11.34 9.01
N HIS A 281 6.30 11.38 9.96
CA HIS A 281 7.73 11.52 9.67
C HIS A 281 8.31 10.25 9.06
N GLU A 282 8.00 9.09 9.68
CA GLU A 282 8.51 7.80 9.21
C GLU A 282 8.04 7.49 7.78
N ARG A 283 6.80 7.87 7.42
CA ARG A 283 6.30 7.71 6.03
C ARG A 283 7.15 8.48 5.03
N ILE A 284 7.53 9.71 5.33
CA ILE A 284 8.39 10.49 4.44
C ILE A 284 9.78 9.84 4.33
N VAL A 285 10.31 9.35 5.46
CA VAL A 285 11.61 8.65 5.48
C VAL A 285 11.54 7.33 4.71
N GLU A 286 10.44 6.58 4.83
CA GLU A 286 10.17 5.36 4.07
C GLU A 286 10.12 5.62 2.56
N ASP A 287 9.34 6.62 2.14
CA ASP A 287 9.24 7.02 0.73
C ASP A 287 10.62 7.44 0.18
N MET A 288 11.38 8.27 0.91
CA MET A 288 12.75 8.62 0.53
C MET A 288 13.66 7.39 0.40
N ALA A 289 13.52 6.42 1.31
CA ALA A 289 14.33 5.20 1.28
C ALA A 289 14.02 4.36 0.05
N LEU A 290 12.74 4.14 -0.23
CA LEU A 290 12.27 3.33 -1.36
C LEU A 290 12.65 3.97 -2.69
N TYR A 291 12.26 5.22 -2.92
CA TYR A 291 12.59 5.92 -4.16
C TYR A 291 14.10 6.11 -4.34
N GLY A 292 14.83 6.41 -3.26
CA GLY A 292 16.28 6.56 -3.32
C GLY A 292 16.99 5.25 -3.67
N GLN A 293 16.51 4.09 -3.19
CA GLN A 293 17.02 2.79 -3.59
C GLN A 293 16.76 2.51 -5.07
N ASP A 294 15.57 2.82 -5.57
CA ASP A 294 15.24 2.66 -6.99
C ASP A 294 16.13 3.53 -7.88
N LEU A 295 16.33 4.79 -7.50
CA LEU A 295 17.15 5.75 -8.25
C LEU A 295 18.64 5.38 -8.28
N LEU A 296 19.13 4.69 -7.25
CA LEU A 296 20.50 4.17 -7.16
C LEU A 296 20.65 2.77 -7.76
N SER A 297 19.55 2.05 -8.03
CA SER A 297 19.57 0.70 -8.58
C SER A 297 19.94 0.70 -10.08
N ARG A 298 20.80 -0.24 -10.49
CA ARG A 298 21.12 -0.49 -11.90
C ARG A 298 20.27 -1.58 -12.53
N ASP A 299 19.53 -2.30 -11.70
CA ASP A 299 18.69 -3.44 -12.15
C ASP A 299 17.30 -2.99 -12.62
N GLN A 300 16.93 -1.73 -12.35
CA GLN A 300 15.68 -1.10 -12.73
C GLN A 300 15.76 -0.54 -14.17
N ASN A 301 14.63 -0.57 -14.89
CA ASN A 301 14.56 0.13 -16.18
C ASN A 301 14.47 1.65 -15.94
N ASP A 302 14.95 2.43 -16.89
CA ASP A 302 15.01 3.89 -16.80
C ASP A 302 13.61 4.51 -16.65
N GLN A 303 12.56 3.92 -17.18
CA GLN A 303 11.19 4.44 -17.06
C GLN A 303 10.67 4.35 -15.63
N SER A 304 10.91 3.24 -14.93
CA SER A 304 10.55 3.09 -13.51
C SER A 304 11.33 4.09 -12.64
N ARG A 305 12.63 4.23 -12.90
CA ARG A 305 13.50 5.19 -12.20
C ARG A 305 13.08 6.65 -12.46
N LEU A 306 12.68 7.00 -13.70
CA LEU A 306 12.16 8.32 -14.02
C LEU A 306 10.83 8.63 -13.33
N GLU A 307 9.99 7.62 -13.11
CA GLU A 307 8.78 7.77 -12.30
C GLU A 307 9.12 8.04 -10.84
N SER A 308 10.06 7.29 -10.26
CA SER A 308 10.53 7.50 -8.88
C SER A 308 11.17 8.87 -8.66
N LEU A 309 11.74 9.50 -9.71
CA LEU A 309 12.34 10.84 -9.63
C LEU A 309 11.29 11.96 -9.50
N LYS A 310 10.01 11.69 -9.79
CA LYS A 310 8.93 12.69 -9.72
C LYS A 310 8.39 12.90 -8.30
N TYR A 311 8.64 11.95 -7.41
CA TYR A 311 8.16 11.93 -6.03
C TYR A 311 9.28 12.26 -5.04
#